data_373e4f4cf8d0d91704d647a824f35926
#
_entry.id   373e4f4cf8d0d91704d647a824f35926
#
_cell.length_a   1.000
_cell.length_b   1.000
_cell.length_c   1.000
_cell.angle_alpha   90.00
_cell.angle_beta   90.00
_cell.angle_gamma   90.00
#
_symmetry.space_group_name_H-M   'P 1'
#
loop_
_entity.id
_entity.type
_entity.pdbx_description
1 polymer ?
#
loop_
_entity_poly.entity_id
_entity_poly.type
_entity_poly.pdbx_seq_one_letter_code
_entity_poly.pdbx_strand_id
1 'polypeptide(L)'
;MQGCIPIFYLHQGEDMAIEKVREYFKQWGMEDKILEFDVSSATVELAAQAVGVEGKRIAKTLSFMLEDRPILIVAAGDARVDNAKYKAYFGKKARMLTPEEAETLVGHAVGGVCPFGVNAGVKVYLDVSLKRFATVFPACGSANSAIELTPDKLFVYALAKSWVDVCRGWQDEEQNVQGL
;
A
#
# COMPACT_ATOMS: atom_id res chain seq x y z
N MET A 1 -27.71 -23.11 -12.96
CA MET A 1 -28.25 -21.82 -12.48
C MET A 1 -27.07 -21.01 -11.91
N GLN A 2 -26.55 -20.11 -12.70
CA GLN A 2 -25.51 -19.17 -12.25
C GLN A 2 -26.21 -18.02 -11.50
N GLY A 3 -26.04 -17.99 -10.20
CA GLY A 3 -26.54 -16.88 -9.38
C GLY A 3 -25.71 -15.63 -9.62
N CYS A 4 -26.28 -14.64 -10.29
CA CYS A 4 -25.73 -13.29 -10.31
C CYS A 4 -25.71 -12.75 -8.88
N ILE A 5 -24.53 -12.49 -8.34
CA ILE A 5 -24.39 -11.73 -7.10
C ILE A 5 -24.80 -10.28 -7.43
N PRO A 6 -25.80 -9.71 -6.73
CA PRO A 6 -26.24 -8.35 -7.02
C PRO A 6 -25.09 -7.35 -6.81
N ILE A 7 -24.91 -6.45 -7.76
CA ILE A 7 -23.94 -5.34 -7.72
C ILE A 7 -24.00 -4.53 -6.39
N PHE A 8 -25.13 -4.57 -5.72
CA PHE A 8 -25.36 -3.91 -4.43
C PHE A 8 -24.49 -4.45 -3.27
N TYR A 9 -24.05 -5.71 -3.34
CA TYR A 9 -23.21 -6.31 -2.28
C TYR A 9 -21.73 -5.92 -2.39
N LEU A 10 -21.25 -5.59 -3.59
CA LEU A 10 -19.86 -5.17 -3.82
C LEU A 10 -19.60 -3.76 -3.28
N HIS A 11 -20.55 -2.85 -3.38
CA HIS A 11 -20.42 -1.49 -2.85
C HIS A 11 -20.42 -1.41 -1.33
N GLN A 12 -21.13 -2.29 -0.64
CA GLN A 12 -21.18 -2.26 0.83
C GLN A 12 -19.84 -2.70 1.48
N GLY A 13 -19.10 -3.58 0.85
CA GLY A 13 -17.76 -4.01 1.37
C GLY A 13 -16.71 -2.92 1.20
N GLU A 14 -16.73 -2.20 0.10
CA GLU A 14 -15.80 -1.09 -0.17
C GLU A 14 -16.09 0.13 0.72
N ASP A 15 -17.36 0.47 0.91
CA ASP A 15 -17.77 1.54 1.82
C ASP A 15 -17.36 1.25 3.27
N MET A 16 -17.46 0.00 3.72
CA MET A 16 -17.02 -0.40 5.06
C MET A 16 -15.50 -0.33 5.23
N ALA A 17 -14.74 -0.66 4.21
CA ALA A 17 -13.28 -0.66 4.27
C ALA A 17 -12.71 0.76 4.37
N ILE A 18 -13.23 1.70 3.59
CA ILE A 18 -12.81 3.10 3.66
C ILE A 18 -13.22 3.75 4.99
N GLU A 19 -14.42 3.43 5.51
CA GLU A 19 -14.87 3.94 6.80
C GLU A 19 -14.00 3.42 7.96
N LYS A 20 -13.52 2.18 7.90
CA LYS A 20 -12.55 1.65 8.87
C LYS A 20 -11.25 2.45 8.87
N VAL A 21 -10.74 2.82 7.70
CA VAL A 21 -9.53 3.63 7.57
C VAL A 21 -9.81 5.07 8.00
N ARG A 22 -10.97 5.63 7.66
CA ARG A 22 -11.40 6.96 8.11
C ARG A 22 -11.45 7.04 9.63
N GLU A 23 -12.05 6.06 10.28
CA GLU A 23 -12.09 5.96 11.75
C GLU A 23 -10.68 5.85 12.34
N TYR A 24 -9.80 5.07 11.71
CA TYR A 24 -8.40 4.95 12.12
C TYR A 24 -7.67 6.30 12.09
N PHE A 25 -7.91 7.13 11.08
CA PHE A 25 -7.26 8.44 10.95
C PHE A 25 -7.79 9.52 11.90
N LYS A 26 -8.93 9.32 12.55
CA LYS A 26 -9.48 10.27 13.54
C LYS A 26 -8.50 10.57 14.67
N GLN A 27 -7.69 9.60 15.08
CA GLN A 27 -6.71 9.78 16.14
C GLN A 27 -5.65 10.87 15.84
N TRP A 28 -5.50 11.25 14.54
CA TRP A 28 -4.60 12.32 14.10
C TRP A 28 -5.33 13.48 13.44
N GLY A 29 -6.65 13.50 13.45
CA GLY A 29 -7.45 14.53 12.78
C GLY A 29 -7.28 14.54 11.26
N MET A 30 -7.00 13.38 10.66
CA MET A 30 -6.71 13.24 9.22
C MET A 30 -7.84 12.57 8.43
N GLU A 31 -8.96 12.27 9.05
CA GLU A 31 -10.11 11.59 8.44
C GLU A 31 -10.67 12.31 7.22
N ASP A 32 -10.63 13.64 7.23
CA ASP A 32 -11.14 14.48 6.13
C ASP A 32 -10.11 14.68 4.99
N LYS A 33 -8.91 14.15 5.12
CA LYS A 33 -7.84 14.22 4.12
C LYS A 33 -7.84 13.06 3.14
N ILE A 34 -8.66 12.05 3.36
CA ILE A 34 -8.81 10.92 2.45
C ILE A 34 -9.49 11.41 1.17
N LEU A 35 -8.85 11.14 0.04
CA LEU A 35 -9.36 11.40 -1.29
C LEU A 35 -10.17 10.20 -1.78
N GLU A 36 -11.38 10.43 -2.24
CA GLU A 36 -12.23 9.43 -2.88
C GLU A 36 -12.40 9.78 -4.36
N PHE A 37 -12.35 8.77 -5.22
CA PHE A 37 -12.43 8.94 -6.67
C PHE A 37 -13.65 8.25 -7.23
N ASP A 38 -14.21 8.80 -8.31
CA ASP A 38 -15.31 8.17 -9.08
C ASP A 38 -14.80 7.04 -10.00
N VAL A 39 -13.48 6.85 -10.05
CA VAL A 39 -12.79 5.85 -10.87
C VAL A 39 -11.94 4.95 -10.01
N SER A 40 -11.63 3.75 -10.53
CA SER A 40 -10.76 2.81 -9.83
C SER A 40 -9.34 3.35 -9.67
N SER A 41 -8.73 3.11 -8.50
CA SER A 41 -7.32 3.32 -8.20
C SER A 41 -6.64 2.01 -7.75
N ALA A 42 -7.15 0.87 -8.21
CA ALA A 42 -6.72 -0.46 -7.75
C ALA A 42 -5.32 -0.86 -8.24
N THR A 43 -4.78 -0.22 -9.27
CA THR A 43 -3.40 -0.43 -9.73
C THR A 43 -2.60 0.87 -9.60
N VAL A 44 -1.26 0.76 -9.66
CA VAL A 44 -0.37 1.94 -9.62
C VAL A 44 -0.74 2.93 -10.74
N GLU A 45 -0.96 2.45 -11.96
CA GLU A 45 -1.30 3.27 -13.13
C GLU A 45 -2.65 3.96 -12.95
N LEU A 46 -3.68 3.24 -12.51
CA LEU A 46 -5.01 3.80 -12.25
C LEU A 46 -4.99 4.80 -11.11
N ALA A 47 -4.27 4.50 -10.02
CA ALA A 47 -4.12 5.41 -8.90
C ALA A 47 -3.39 6.70 -9.31
N ALA A 48 -2.32 6.59 -10.08
CA ALA A 48 -1.58 7.74 -10.61
C ALA A 48 -2.46 8.64 -11.48
N GLN A 49 -3.29 8.05 -12.35
CA GLN A 49 -4.25 8.80 -13.17
C GLN A 49 -5.33 9.47 -12.32
N ALA A 50 -5.90 8.77 -11.33
CA ALA A 50 -6.95 9.30 -10.46
C ALA A 50 -6.46 10.51 -9.64
N VAL A 51 -5.23 10.43 -9.14
CA VAL A 51 -4.60 11.51 -8.35
C VAL A 51 -4.00 12.61 -9.23
N GLY A 52 -3.59 12.31 -10.45
CA GLY A 52 -2.92 13.24 -11.36
C GLY A 52 -1.42 13.40 -11.08
N VAL A 53 -0.74 12.32 -10.73
CA VAL A 53 0.69 12.28 -10.43
C VAL A 53 1.40 11.17 -11.23
N GLU A 54 2.73 11.18 -11.20
CA GLU A 54 3.51 10.06 -11.75
C GLU A 54 3.35 8.80 -10.92
N GLY A 55 3.36 7.62 -11.57
CA GLY A 55 3.19 6.32 -10.90
C GLY A 55 4.18 6.06 -9.78
N LYS A 56 5.41 6.58 -9.88
CA LYS A 56 6.44 6.43 -8.85
C LYS A 56 6.07 7.07 -7.51
N ARG A 57 5.16 8.05 -7.49
CA ARG A 57 4.66 8.69 -6.26
C ARG A 57 3.52 7.93 -5.59
N ILE A 58 2.98 6.91 -6.21
CA ILE A 58 2.03 6.01 -5.56
C ILE A 58 2.81 5.15 -4.57
N ALA A 59 2.29 5.04 -3.35
CA ALA A 59 2.83 4.17 -2.32
C ALA A 59 2.03 2.86 -2.30
N LYS A 60 2.50 1.87 -3.03
CA LYS A 60 1.83 0.56 -3.12
C LYS A 60 2.15 -0.30 -1.89
N THR A 61 1.14 -0.98 -1.39
CA THR A 61 1.27 -1.90 -0.25
C THR A 61 1.27 -3.34 -0.73
N LEU A 62 2.34 -4.05 -0.43
CA LEU A 62 2.54 -5.46 -0.77
C LEU A 62 2.46 -6.29 0.51
N SER A 63 1.77 -7.42 0.45
CA SER A 63 1.55 -8.29 1.60
C SER A 63 2.29 -9.61 1.45
N PHE A 64 3.00 -10.00 2.50
CA PHE A 64 3.81 -11.22 2.55
C PHE A 64 3.54 -12.00 3.82
N MET A 65 3.78 -13.32 3.74
CA MET A 65 3.86 -14.16 4.93
C MET A 65 5.32 -14.29 5.35
N LEU A 66 5.63 -13.86 6.55
CA LEU A 66 6.93 -14.05 7.17
C LEU A 66 6.78 -15.03 8.35
N GLU A 67 7.28 -16.25 8.15
CA GLU A 67 7.02 -17.37 9.05
C GLU A 67 5.50 -17.62 9.15
N ASP A 68 4.89 -17.38 10.30
CA ASP A 68 3.46 -17.57 10.54
C ASP A 68 2.70 -16.24 10.69
N ARG A 69 3.29 -15.13 10.30
CA ARG A 69 2.71 -13.79 10.50
C ARG A 69 2.67 -12.98 9.22
N PRO A 70 1.55 -12.30 8.94
CA PRO A 70 1.50 -11.38 7.82
C PRO A 70 2.34 -10.13 8.09
N ILE A 71 3.03 -9.67 7.06
CA ILE A 71 3.72 -8.37 7.04
C ILE A 71 3.30 -7.58 5.82
N LEU A 72 3.39 -6.26 5.92
CA LEU A 72 3.20 -5.35 4.80
C LEU A 72 4.51 -4.63 4.51
N ILE A 73 4.80 -4.47 3.22
CA ILE A 73 5.88 -3.62 2.73
C ILE A 73 5.26 -2.57 1.84
N VAL A 74 5.42 -1.30 2.19
CA VAL A 74 4.97 -0.18 1.37
C VAL A 74 6.15 0.34 0.57
N ALA A 75 6.02 0.39 -0.73
CA ALA A 75 7.08 0.77 -1.66
C ALA A 75 6.57 1.76 -2.72
N ALA A 76 7.49 2.51 -3.32
CA ALA A 76 7.14 3.38 -4.44
C ALA A 76 6.61 2.60 -5.64
N GLY A 77 5.75 3.22 -6.44
CA GLY A 77 5.07 2.57 -7.55
C GLY A 77 5.98 1.95 -8.60
N ASP A 78 7.17 2.52 -8.82
CA ASP A 78 8.19 2.02 -9.75
C ASP A 78 9.15 0.97 -9.12
N ALA A 79 9.11 0.81 -7.81
CA ALA A 79 9.96 -0.14 -7.10
C ALA A 79 9.38 -1.56 -7.15
N ARG A 80 10.26 -2.56 -7.23
CA ARG A 80 9.89 -3.98 -7.23
C ARG A 80 10.68 -4.69 -6.15
N VAL A 81 10.05 -5.60 -5.42
CA VAL A 81 10.75 -6.40 -4.41
C VAL A 81 11.87 -7.21 -5.08
N ASP A 82 13.08 -7.07 -4.55
CA ASP A 82 14.25 -7.86 -4.91
C ASP A 82 14.34 -9.05 -3.95
N ASN A 83 14.25 -10.26 -4.49
CA ASN A 83 14.22 -11.48 -3.68
C ASN A 83 15.51 -11.69 -2.86
N ALA A 84 16.66 -11.27 -3.39
CA ALA A 84 17.93 -11.38 -2.67
C ALA A 84 18.00 -10.41 -1.50
N LYS A 85 17.62 -9.14 -1.72
CA LYS A 85 17.53 -8.12 -0.66
C LYS A 85 16.49 -8.51 0.41
N TYR A 86 15.32 -8.99 -0.01
CA TYR A 86 14.28 -9.46 0.90
C TYR A 86 14.81 -10.59 1.80
N LYS A 87 15.43 -11.61 1.19
CA LYS A 87 15.99 -12.74 1.93
C LYS A 87 17.12 -12.30 2.87
N ALA A 88 17.99 -11.38 2.44
CA ALA A 88 19.06 -10.85 3.27
C ALA A 88 18.52 -10.13 4.52
N TYR A 89 17.44 -9.38 4.39
CA TYR A 89 16.85 -8.63 5.50
C TYR A 89 15.99 -9.52 6.43
N PHE A 90 15.06 -10.29 5.85
CA PHE A 90 14.08 -11.08 6.60
C PHE A 90 14.53 -12.52 6.93
N GLY A 91 15.62 -12.98 6.33
CA GLY A 91 16.16 -14.35 6.54
C GLY A 91 15.36 -15.46 5.88
N LYS A 92 14.28 -15.12 5.16
CA LYS A 92 13.37 -16.06 4.49
C LYS A 92 13.10 -15.64 3.06
N LYS A 93 12.72 -16.59 2.23
CA LYS A 93 12.27 -16.32 0.87
C LYS A 93 10.92 -15.59 0.90
N ALA A 94 10.76 -14.60 0.01
CA ALA A 94 9.50 -13.86 -0.11
C ALA A 94 8.35 -14.80 -0.54
N ARG A 95 7.24 -14.73 0.17
CA ARG A 95 5.97 -15.38 -0.19
C ARG A 95 4.83 -14.37 -0.04
N MET A 96 4.27 -13.95 -1.15
CA MET A 96 3.10 -13.06 -1.14
C MET A 96 1.88 -13.79 -0.57
N LEU A 97 1.03 -13.05 0.14
CA LEU A 97 -0.28 -13.55 0.55
C LEU A 97 -1.17 -13.73 -0.68
N THR A 98 -2.05 -14.73 -0.62
CA THR A 98 -3.17 -14.83 -1.58
C THR A 98 -4.20 -13.73 -1.30
N PRO A 99 -5.11 -13.41 -2.24
CA PRO A 99 -6.21 -12.48 -1.99
C PRO A 99 -7.01 -12.80 -0.73
N GLU A 100 -7.34 -14.07 -0.51
CA GLU A 100 -8.08 -14.53 0.66
C GLU A 100 -7.28 -14.38 1.96
N GLU A 101 -5.99 -14.69 1.93
CA GLU A 101 -5.10 -14.48 3.08
C GLU A 101 -4.98 -12.99 3.41
N ALA A 102 -4.85 -12.12 2.41
CA ALA A 102 -4.76 -10.68 2.63
C ALA A 102 -6.03 -10.12 3.29
N GLU A 103 -7.20 -10.50 2.79
CA GLU A 103 -8.47 -10.07 3.36
C GLU A 103 -8.66 -10.56 4.79
N THR A 104 -8.37 -11.83 5.04
CA THR A 104 -8.56 -12.47 6.36
C THR A 104 -7.50 -12.02 7.38
N LEU A 105 -6.22 -11.97 7.00
CA LEU A 105 -5.11 -11.75 7.92
C LEU A 105 -4.74 -10.28 8.08
N VAL A 106 -4.87 -9.48 7.02
CA VAL A 106 -4.56 -8.04 7.04
C VAL A 106 -5.80 -7.20 7.33
N GLY A 107 -6.95 -7.61 6.80
CA GLY A 107 -8.22 -6.92 6.98
C GLY A 107 -8.59 -5.97 5.85
N HIS A 108 -7.94 -6.07 4.70
CA HIS A 108 -8.22 -5.28 3.50
C HIS A 108 -8.32 -6.18 2.28
N ALA A 109 -9.34 -5.94 1.43
CA ALA A 109 -9.49 -6.63 0.16
C ALA A 109 -8.43 -6.18 -0.86
N VAL A 110 -8.10 -7.06 -1.80
CA VAL A 110 -7.19 -6.75 -2.90
C VAL A 110 -7.70 -5.53 -3.70
N GLY A 111 -6.77 -4.64 -4.06
CA GLY A 111 -7.06 -3.35 -4.68
C GLY A 111 -7.16 -2.19 -3.69
N GLY A 112 -7.50 -2.49 -2.41
CA GLY A 112 -7.57 -1.51 -1.33
C GLY A 112 -6.60 -1.79 -0.18
N VAL A 113 -5.70 -2.78 -0.30
CA VAL A 113 -4.72 -3.08 0.75
C VAL A 113 -3.88 -1.84 1.04
N CYS A 114 -3.88 -1.44 2.29
CA CYS A 114 -3.15 -0.28 2.77
C CYS A 114 -2.56 -0.55 4.17
N PRO A 115 -1.62 0.25 4.64
CA PRO A 115 -0.98 0.01 5.94
C PRO A 115 -1.78 0.59 7.13
N PHE A 116 -3.00 1.06 6.92
CA PHE A 116 -3.79 1.74 7.95
C PHE A 116 -4.95 0.87 8.44
N GLY A 117 -5.19 0.87 9.76
CA GLY A 117 -6.28 0.12 10.34
C GLY A 117 -6.19 -1.39 10.09
N VAL A 118 -4.99 -1.92 10.00
CA VAL A 118 -4.74 -3.36 9.78
C VAL A 118 -5.04 -4.18 11.03
N ASN A 119 -5.27 -5.47 10.86
CA ASN A 119 -5.52 -6.38 11.96
C ASN A 119 -4.33 -6.41 12.95
N ALA A 120 -4.62 -6.71 14.20
CA ALA A 120 -3.60 -6.84 15.25
C ALA A 120 -2.53 -7.88 14.86
N GLY A 121 -1.26 -7.56 15.13
CA GLY A 121 -0.13 -8.43 14.84
C GLY A 121 0.48 -8.29 13.45
N VAL A 122 -0.16 -7.57 12.52
CA VAL A 122 0.42 -7.23 11.22
C VAL A 122 1.51 -6.20 11.39
N LYS A 123 2.72 -6.52 10.94
CA LYS A 123 3.85 -5.57 10.96
C LYS A 123 3.98 -4.86 9.63
N VAL A 124 4.21 -3.56 9.67
CA VAL A 124 4.38 -2.71 8.50
C VAL A 124 5.82 -2.25 8.39
N TYR A 125 6.39 -2.34 7.19
CA TYR A 125 7.71 -1.84 6.82
C TYR A 125 7.57 -0.87 5.66
N LEU A 126 8.37 0.19 5.64
CA LEU A 126 8.42 1.13 4.53
C LEU A 126 9.74 0.97 3.78
N ASP A 127 9.67 0.83 2.46
CA ASP A 127 10.85 0.76 1.63
C ASP A 127 11.44 2.16 1.38
N VAL A 128 12.77 2.24 1.38
CA VAL A 128 13.52 3.49 1.19
C VAL A 128 13.26 4.16 -0.16
N SER A 129 12.70 3.46 -1.13
CA SER A 129 12.28 4.03 -2.41
C SER A 129 11.29 5.20 -2.25
N LEU A 130 10.49 5.20 -1.17
CA LEU A 130 9.54 6.26 -0.86
C LEU A 130 10.21 7.58 -0.43
N LYS A 131 11.43 7.53 0.07
CA LYS A 131 12.14 8.71 0.58
C LYS A 131 12.56 9.72 -0.49
N ARG A 132 12.49 9.35 -1.76
CA ARG A 132 12.78 10.24 -2.89
C ARG A 132 11.80 11.40 -3.04
N PHE A 133 10.60 11.29 -2.48
CA PHE A 133 9.50 12.20 -2.75
C PHE A 133 9.14 13.05 -1.53
N ALA A 134 8.73 14.29 -1.78
CA ALA A 134 8.17 15.14 -0.73
C ALA A 134 6.88 14.56 -0.18
N THR A 135 6.01 14.05 -1.05
CA THR A 135 4.78 13.35 -0.67
C THR A 135 4.53 12.14 -1.56
N VAL A 136 3.83 11.16 -1.01
CA VAL A 136 3.42 9.92 -1.67
C VAL A 136 1.94 9.66 -1.41
N PHE A 137 1.33 8.76 -2.20
CA PHE A 137 -0.11 8.50 -2.19
C PHE A 137 -0.39 7.02 -1.91
N PRO A 138 -0.51 6.60 -0.64
CA PRO A 138 -1.02 5.28 -0.30
C PRO A 138 -2.56 5.20 -0.45
N ALA A 139 -3.07 3.99 -0.73
CA ALA A 139 -4.50 3.70 -0.69
C ALA A 139 -5.06 3.81 0.74
N CYS A 140 -6.37 3.91 0.85
CA CYS A 140 -7.08 4.05 2.12
C CYS A 140 -8.17 2.97 2.33
N GLY A 141 -7.88 1.73 1.98
CA GLY A 141 -8.73 0.57 2.27
C GLY A 141 -9.74 0.24 1.17
N SER A 142 -9.89 1.07 0.16
CA SER A 142 -10.76 0.83 -1.00
C SER A 142 -10.00 0.96 -2.32
N ALA A 143 -10.59 0.43 -3.39
CA ALA A 143 -10.03 0.49 -4.74
C ALA A 143 -10.25 1.85 -5.43
N ASN A 144 -10.68 2.88 -4.72
CA ASN A 144 -10.96 4.23 -5.24
C ASN A 144 -10.60 5.34 -4.24
N SER A 145 -9.61 5.11 -3.40
CA SER A 145 -9.21 6.09 -2.39
C SER A 145 -7.70 6.18 -2.24
N ALA A 146 -7.22 7.34 -1.79
CA ALA A 146 -5.84 7.59 -1.44
C ALA A 146 -5.73 8.73 -0.42
N ILE A 147 -4.56 8.90 0.16
CA ILE A 147 -4.24 10.05 0.99
C ILE A 147 -2.83 10.54 0.62
N GLU A 148 -2.62 11.86 0.60
CA GLU A 148 -1.32 12.45 0.39
C GLU A 148 -0.58 12.60 1.72
N LEU A 149 0.57 11.97 1.84
CA LEU A 149 1.41 12.00 3.05
C LEU A 149 2.88 12.21 2.71
N THR A 150 3.59 12.94 3.58
CA THR A 150 5.06 12.87 3.56
C THR A 150 5.50 11.46 3.96
N PRO A 151 6.68 10.98 3.53
CA PRO A 151 7.19 9.69 3.97
C PRO A 151 7.29 9.54 5.50
N ASP A 152 7.65 10.61 6.21
CA ASP A 152 7.71 10.62 7.68
C ASP A 152 6.34 10.47 8.32
N LYS A 153 5.32 11.15 7.81
CA LYS A 153 3.94 11.00 8.28
C LYS A 153 3.39 9.61 7.96
N LEU A 154 3.68 9.09 6.79
CA LEU A 154 3.33 7.71 6.44
C LEU A 154 3.94 6.72 7.43
N PHE A 155 5.19 6.90 7.82
CA PHE A 155 5.84 6.06 8.82
C PHE A 155 5.09 6.07 10.16
N VAL A 156 4.71 7.25 10.63
CA VAL A 156 3.98 7.44 11.88
C VAL A 156 2.57 6.83 11.79
N TYR A 157 1.81 7.18 10.76
CA TYR A 157 0.40 6.77 10.64
C TYR A 157 0.23 5.28 10.29
N ALA A 158 1.21 4.69 9.62
CA ALA A 158 1.25 3.25 9.37
C ALA A 158 1.73 2.44 10.59
N LEU A 159 2.15 3.09 11.67
CA LEU A 159 2.83 2.45 12.80
C LEU A 159 3.98 1.55 12.31
N ALA A 160 4.76 2.06 11.36
CA ALA A 160 5.80 1.29 10.69
C ALA A 160 6.88 0.83 11.68
N LYS A 161 7.35 -0.39 11.47
CA LYS A 161 8.38 -1.01 12.30
C LYS A 161 9.77 -0.42 12.02
N SER A 162 10.08 -0.30 10.73
CA SER A 162 11.35 0.25 10.26
C SER A 162 11.31 0.58 8.77
N TRP A 163 12.29 1.38 8.33
CA TRP A 163 12.65 1.50 6.92
C TRP A 163 13.46 0.29 6.49
N VAL A 164 13.20 -0.19 5.28
CA VAL A 164 13.91 -1.33 4.69
C VAL A 164 14.39 -1.00 3.28
N ASP A 165 15.44 -1.63 2.84
CA ASP A 165 15.92 -1.57 1.45
C ASP A 165 15.78 -2.98 0.85
N VAL A 166 14.60 -3.28 0.34
CA VAL A 166 14.27 -4.60 -0.21
C VAL A 166 13.76 -4.54 -1.64
N CYS A 167 13.79 -3.36 -2.26
CA CYS A 167 13.32 -3.15 -3.62
C CYS A 167 14.44 -2.75 -4.57
N ARG A 168 14.19 -2.96 -5.87
CA ARG A 168 15.03 -2.57 -7.00
C ARG A 168 14.22 -1.86 -8.08
N GLY A 169 14.90 -1.37 -9.13
CA GLY A 169 14.29 -0.79 -10.32
C GLY A 169 13.90 0.68 -10.20
N TRP A 170 14.14 1.30 -9.05
CA TRP A 170 13.86 2.71 -8.79
C TRP A 170 15.11 3.59 -8.75
N GLN A 171 16.31 2.98 -8.72
CA GLN A 171 17.59 3.68 -8.66
C GLN A 171 18.19 3.96 -10.04
N ASP A 172 17.71 3.29 -11.09
CA ASP A 172 18.34 3.28 -12.41
C ASP A 172 18.19 4.60 -13.19
N GLU A 173 17.27 5.49 -12.78
CA GLU A 173 17.08 6.81 -13.41
C GLU A 173 18.16 7.83 -12.99
N GLU A 174 18.79 7.68 -11.84
CA GLU A 174 19.81 8.64 -11.36
C GLU A 174 21.20 8.40 -11.95
N GLN A 175 21.50 7.20 -12.46
CA GLN A 175 22.80 6.89 -13.04
C GLN A 175 22.98 7.36 -14.48
N ASN A 176 21.89 7.65 -15.19
CA ASN A 176 21.94 8.14 -16.57
C ASN A 176 22.18 9.66 -16.72
N VAL A 177 22.15 10.41 -15.65
CA VAL A 177 22.36 11.89 -15.68
C VAL A 177 23.83 12.28 -15.41
N GLN A 178 24.65 11.37 -14.91
CA GLN A 178 26.06 11.63 -14.63
C GLN A 178 27.05 11.15 -15.73
N GLY A 179 26.54 10.71 -16.88
CA GLY A 179 27.31 10.18 -18.00
C GLY A 179 27.30 11.04 -19.27
N LEU A 180 27.07 12.36 -19.17
CA LEU A 180 27.24 13.30 -20.28
C LEU A 180 28.20 14.41 -19.93
#